data_6bf56c3921bd25b5383ab00b47fca0ca
#
_entry.id   6bf56c3921bd25b5383ab00b47fca0ca
#
_cell.length_a   1.000
_cell.length_b   1.000
_cell.length_c   1.000
_cell.angle_alpha   90.00
_cell.angle_beta   90.00
_cell.angle_gamma   90.00
#
_symmetry.space_group_name_H-M   'P 1'
#
loop_
_entity.id
_entity.type
_entity.pdbx_description
1 polymer ?
#
loop_
_entity_poly.entity_id
_entity_poly.type
_entity_poly.pdbx_seq_one_letter_code
_entity_poly.pdbx_strand_id
1 'polypeptide(L)'
;MRDPLAYINSAEILCSFPVRYKKDMKTWIQGVSINEERQEIYVANQENTGTELRIDVRDLNGKFKSSKTLPIDSGSFTESLPYFYNKNDQLSFIVRPKNEESAAIFNYETGVLGSTFPIKGKAKSDVDGDYFVTSDVWTDTIKNIYIYTWESVKAGNPVLVNSIRTDNYGRLTEKSQGIVVNNGYIFITQGAQKGKPAITVYNTAGQLVNSFIYTKSSLAKTVNSKFPGRLPDAVNYDYENEGGCNYKGRLSLAQIIDGECFIFVHNSPNGVALETEIPIYKVDTGYLNVTLLNGCKTYGADTVPRIRRIGNLVELNGALRNVSNLNTEYLEFPKGLAPDRNIQMVQVTSSGYQCNWQVQPNGRVKIINTRNPNTGTDTWYPFMFHWSI
;
A
#
# COMPACT_ATOMS: atom_id res chain seq x y z
N MET A 1 15.95 2.28 11.06
CA MET A 1 15.01 2.15 9.94
C MET A 1 15.32 3.29 8.97
N ARG A 2 15.55 3.01 7.69
CA ARG A 2 15.74 4.07 6.70
C ARG A 2 14.40 4.76 6.47
N ASP A 3 14.42 6.08 6.33
CA ASP A 3 13.22 6.88 6.05
C ASP A 3 12.57 6.39 4.74
N PRO A 4 11.33 5.88 4.76
CA PRO A 4 10.65 5.45 3.54
C PRO A 4 10.46 6.59 2.53
N LEU A 5 10.49 7.85 2.98
CA LEU A 5 10.48 9.04 2.14
C LEU A 5 11.73 9.13 1.26
N ALA A 6 12.87 8.58 1.70
CA ALA A 6 14.08 8.56 0.93
C ALA A 6 13.98 7.68 -0.34
N TYR A 7 13.02 6.73 -0.39
CA TYR A 7 12.87 5.81 -1.52
C TYR A 7 12.20 6.42 -2.75
N ILE A 8 11.57 7.58 -2.62
CA ILE A 8 10.71 8.12 -3.67
C ILE A 8 11.01 9.56 -4.07
N ASN A 9 12.03 10.16 -3.45
CA ASN A 9 12.39 11.57 -3.70
C ASN A 9 13.12 11.82 -5.02
N SER A 10 13.61 10.79 -5.68
CA SER A 10 14.25 10.89 -6.98
C SER A 10 14.05 9.62 -7.78
N ALA A 11 14.08 9.74 -9.11
CA ALA A 11 14.05 8.58 -9.98
C ALA A 11 14.92 8.79 -11.23
N GLU A 12 15.39 7.69 -11.77
CA GLU A 12 15.97 7.61 -13.10
C GLU A 12 15.21 6.59 -13.96
N ILE A 13 15.30 6.69 -15.26
CA ILE A 13 14.71 5.70 -16.16
C ILE A 13 15.72 4.59 -16.42
N LEU A 14 15.35 3.34 -16.11
CA LEU A 14 16.18 2.18 -16.50
C LEU A 14 16.09 1.96 -18.01
N CYS A 15 14.87 1.86 -18.55
CA CYS A 15 14.61 1.67 -19.97
C CYS A 15 13.18 2.08 -20.32
N SER A 16 12.87 2.03 -21.62
CA SER A 16 11.51 2.12 -22.12
C SER A 16 11.24 1.11 -23.24
N PHE A 17 9.97 0.78 -23.43
CA PHE A 17 9.52 -0.08 -24.51
C PHE A 17 8.02 0.15 -24.80
N PRO A 18 7.54 -0.10 -26.05
CA PRO A 18 6.15 0.09 -26.39
C PRO A 18 5.23 -0.87 -25.61
N VAL A 19 4.10 -0.36 -25.13
CA VAL A 19 3.08 -1.14 -24.42
C VAL A 19 2.50 -2.24 -25.33
N ARG A 20 2.40 -1.96 -26.64
CA ARG A 20 1.92 -2.91 -27.63
C ARG A 20 3.05 -3.33 -28.56
N TYR A 21 3.32 -4.62 -28.60
CA TYR A 21 4.32 -5.16 -29.49
C TYR A 21 3.93 -5.03 -30.97
N LYS A 22 2.61 -5.12 -31.28
CA LYS A 22 2.01 -4.86 -32.59
C LYS A 22 0.82 -3.93 -32.42
N LYS A 23 0.58 -3.05 -33.39
CA LYS A 23 -0.50 -2.06 -33.36
C LYS A 23 -1.89 -2.67 -33.17
N ASP A 24 -2.06 -3.94 -33.54
CA ASP A 24 -3.33 -4.68 -33.52
C ASP A 24 -3.52 -5.54 -32.25
N MET A 25 -2.53 -5.58 -31.34
CA MET A 25 -2.65 -6.37 -30.11
C MET A 25 -3.45 -5.59 -29.07
N LYS A 26 -4.50 -6.25 -28.55
CA LYS A 26 -5.34 -5.73 -27.44
C LYS A 26 -4.76 -6.07 -26.07
N THR A 27 -3.50 -6.48 -26.00
CA THR A 27 -2.83 -6.81 -24.74
C THR A 27 -2.30 -5.57 -24.04
N TRP A 28 -2.44 -5.55 -22.73
CA TRP A 28 -1.96 -4.50 -21.85
C TRP A 28 -0.87 -5.07 -20.94
N ILE A 29 0.08 -4.25 -20.58
CA ILE A 29 1.02 -4.56 -19.51
C ILE A 29 0.23 -4.61 -18.20
N GLN A 30 0.43 -5.68 -17.43
CA GLN A 30 -0.22 -5.87 -16.13
C GLN A 30 0.79 -5.83 -14.97
N GLY A 31 2.07 -6.09 -15.26
CA GLY A 31 3.10 -6.06 -14.25
C GLY A 31 4.48 -6.37 -14.82
N VAL A 32 5.50 -6.06 -14.03
CA VAL A 32 6.89 -6.29 -14.41
C VAL A 32 7.67 -6.90 -13.25
N SER A 33 8.70 -7.68 -13.61
CA SER A 33 9.76 -8.11 -12.70
C SER A 33 11.12 -7.91 -13.36
N ILE A 34 12.13 -7.63 -12.56
CA ILE A 34 13.50 -7.50 -13.03
C ILE A 34 14.36 -8.58 -12.37
N ASN A 35 14.95 -9.43 -13.16
CA ASN A 35 15.88 -10.44 -12.72
C ASN A 35 17.30 -9.91 -12.87
N GLU A 36 17.93 -9.57 -11.77
CA GLU A 36 19.26 -8.97 -11.76
C GLU A 36 20.35 -9.94 -12.20
N GLU A 37 20.21 -11.20 -11.85
CA GLU A 37 21.17 -12.25 -12.18
C GLU A 37 21.20 -12.50 -13.69
N ARG A 38 20.03 -12.56 -14.34
CA ARG A 38 19.89 -12.75 -15.78
C ARG A 38 20.01 -11.46 -16.60
N GLN A 39 20.00 -10.31 -15.95
CA GLN A 39 19.94 -9.00 -16.59
C GLN A 39 18.73 -8.88 -17.54
N GLU A 40 17.55 -9.33 -17.05
CA GLU A 40 16.32 -9.43 -17.82
C GLU A 40 15.15 -8.77 -17.12
N ILE A 41 14.25 -8.22 -17.93
CA ILE A 41 12.96 -7.69 -17.53
C ILE A 41 11.89 -8.63 -18.05
N TYR A 42 11.02 -9.10 -17.18
CA TYR A 42 9.85 -9.93 -17.48
C TYR A 42 8.60 -9.06 -17.40
N VAL A 43 7.79 -9.08 -18.45
CA VAL A 43 6.60 -8.23 -18.59
C VAL A 43 5.38 -9.10 -18.76
N ALA A 44 4.44 -9.03 -17.84
CA ALA A 44 3.14 -9.66 -17.96
C ALA A 44 2.26 -8.86 -18.94
N ASN A 45 1.78 -9.48 -19.99
CA ASN A 45 0.89 -8.88 -20.96
C ASN A 45 -0.39 -9.72 -21.05
N GLN A 46 -1.55 -9.07 -20.98
CA GLN A 46 -2.83 -9.76 -20.97
C GLN A 46 -3.92 -8.91 -21.63
N GLU A 47 -4.89 -9.55 -22.28
CA GLU A 47 -6.14 -8.92 -22.69
C GLU A 47 -7.16 -8.93 -21.55
N ASN A 48 -7.99 -7.89 -21.43
CA ASN A 48 -9.04 -7.81 -20.39
C ASN A 48 -10.04 -8.97 -20.40
N THR A 49 -10.29 -9.55 -21.56
CA THR A 49 -11.19 -10.71 -21.76
C THR A 49 -10.46 -11.90 -22.34
N GLY A 50 -9.12 -11.82 -22.39
CA GLY A 50 -8.29 -12.87 -22.98
C GLY A 50 -8.20 -14.09 -22.07
N THR A 51 -7.86 -15.21 -22.71
CA THR A 51 -7.63 -16.51 -22.07
C THR A 51 -6.14 -16.88 -22.04
N GLU A 52 -5.27 -15.89 -22.27
CA GLU A 52 -3.83 -16.07 -22.32
C GLU A 52 -3.11 -14.98 -21.56
N LEU A 53 -2.15 -15.37 -20.75
CA LEU A 53 -1.10 -14.51 -20.18
C LEU A 53 0.17 -14.72 -21.00
N ARG A 54 0.70 -13.63 -21.55
CA ARG A 54 1.99 -13.64 -22.23
C ARG A 54 3.04 -12.98 -21.37
N ILE A 55 4.14 -13.66 -21.12
CA ILE A 55 5.31 -13.14 -20.43
C ILE A 55 6.38 -12.83 -21.47
N ASP A 56 6.61 -11.54 -21.74
CA ASP A 56 7.71 -11.07 -22.59
C ASP A 56 8.97 -10.94 -21.77
N VAL A 57 10.10 -11.34 -22.39
CA VAL A 57 11.45 -11.13 -21.86
C VAL A 57 12.14 -10.03 -22.65
N ARG A 58 12.71 -9.10 -21.92
CA ARG A 58 13.51 -8.00 -22.46
C ARG A 58 14.85 -7.91 -21.78
N ASP A 59 15.85 -7.34 -22.43
CA ASP A 59 17.09 -6.94 -21.77
C ASP A 59 16.87 -5.66 -20.92
N LEU A 60 17.86 -5.25 -20.15
CA LEU A 60 17.79 -4.05 -19.32
C LEU A 60 17.73 -2.73 -20.12
N ASN A 61 17.92 -2.77 -21.44
CA ASN A 61 17.70 -1.64 -22.34
C ASN A 61 16.28 -1.62 -22.92
N GLY A 62 15.41 -2.58 -22.53
CA GLY A 62 14.04 -2.71 -23.01
C GLY A 62 13.89 -3.46 -24.33
N LYS A 63 14.99 -3.96 -24.95
CA LYS A 63 14.94 -4.69 -26.19
C LYS A 63 14.31 -6.08 -25.98
N PHE A 64 13.31 -6.42 -26.79
CA PHE A 64 12.64 -7.71 -26.77
C PHE A 64 13.63 -8.87 -27.09
N LYS A 65 13.54 -9.95 -26.34
CA LYS A 65 14.34 -11.17 -26.49
C LYS A 65 13.46 -12.37 -26.90
N SER A 66 12.42 -12.65 -26.11
CA SER A 66 11.56 -13.80 -26.30
C SER A 66 10.21 -13.60 -25.58
N SER A 67 9.27 -14.52 -25.80
CA SER A 67 8.04 -14.56 -24.98
C SER A 67 7.59 -16.00 -24.77
N LYS A 68 6.82 -16.20 -23.69
CA LYS A 68 6.07 -17.43 -23.45
C LYS A 68 4.63 -17.08 -23.10
N THR A 69 3.71 -17.94 -23.55
CA THR A 69 2.29 -17.81 -23.29
C THR A 69 1.81 -18.96 -22.44
N LEU A 70 0.91 -18.70 -21.52
CA LEU A 70 0.23 -19.71 -20.71
C LEU A 70 -1.27 -19.45 -20.69
N PRO A 71 -2.11 -20.53 -20.62
CA PRO A 71 -3.55 -20.38 -20.54
C PRO A 71 -3.97 -19.82 -19.17
N ILE A 72 -4.99 -18.97 -19.19
CA ILE A 72 -5.66 -18.43 -18.02
C ILE A 72 -7.15 -18.40 -18.24
N ASP A 73 -7.94 -18.34 -17.17
CA ASP A 73 -9.38 -18.13 -17.28
C ASP A 73 -9.69 -16.68 -17.72
N SER A 74 -10.74 -16.52 -18.49
CA SER A 74 -11.25 -15.20 -18.87
C SER A 74 -11.58 -14.39 -17.61
N GLY A 75 -11.10 -13.14 -17.55
CA GLY A 75 -11.26 -12.25 -16.39
C GLY A 75 -10.29 -12.54 -15.23
N SER A 76 -9.37 -13.48 -15.42
CA SER A 76 -8.22 -13.61 -14.51
C SER A 76 -7.17 -12.55 -14.84
N PHE A 77 -6.46 -12.05 -13.82
CA PHE A 77 -5.41 -11.04 -14.00
C PHE A 77 -4.18 -11.39 -13.17
N THR A 78 -3.02 -11.30 -13.83
CA THR A 78 -1.70 -11.40 -13.19
C THR A 78 -1.04 -10.03 -13.26
N GLU A 79 -1.33 -9.16 -12.28
CA GLU A 79 -0.83 -7.78 -12.22
C GLU A 79 0.54 -7.66 -11.53
N SER A 80 1.32 -8.72 -11.56
CA SER A 80 2.71 -8.76 -11.08
C SER A 80 3.31 -10.13 -11.43
N LEU A 81 4.63 -10.22 -11.38
CA LEU A 81 5.37 -11.44 -11.67
C LEU A 81 6.44 -11.72 -10.59
N PRO A 82 6.06 -11.98 -9.33
CA PRO A 82 7.01 -12.45 -8.33
C PRO A 82 7.68 -13.74 -8.80
N TYR A 83 9.00 -13.79 -8.73
CA TYR A 83 9.76 -14.92 -9.23
C TYR A 83 10.69 -15.52 -8.18
N PHE A 84 11.11 -16.75 -8.44
CA PHE A 84 12.12 -17.47 -7.67
C PHE A 84 12.78 -18.55 -8.52
N TYR A 85 13.91 -19.05 -8.04
CA TYR A 85 14.51 -20.26 -8.58
C TYR A 85 14.02 -21.47 -7.77
N ASN A 86 13.48 -22.46 -8.45
CA ASN A 86 13.02 -23.69 -7.80
C ASN A 86 14.22 -24.58 -7.41
N LYS A 87 13.96 -25.71 -6.79
CA LYS A 87 15.01 -26.66 -6.33
C LYS A 87 15.93 -27.22 -7.44
N ASN A 88 15.56 -27.03 -8.70
CA ASN A 88 16.35 -27.45 -9.87
C ASN A 88 17.03 -26.23 -10.52
N ASP A 89 17.12 -25.09 -9.82
CA ASP A 89 17.66 -23.83 -10.32
C ASP A 89 16.94 -23.29 -11.57
N GLN A 90 15.66 -23.57 -11.69
CA GLN A 90 14.82 -23.13 -12.79
C GLN A 90 13.99 -21.93 -12.39
N LEU A 91 13.96 -20.90 -13.22
CA LEU A 91 13.17 -19.70 -13.01
C LEU A 91 11.68 -20.04 -13.03
N SER A 92 10.97 -19.61 -12.00
CA SER A 92 9.55 -19.84 -11.83
C SER A 92 8.87 -18.54 -11.37
N PHE A 93 7.63 -18.35 -11.79
CA PHE A 93 6.79 -17.20 -11.43
C PHE A 93 5.57 -17.65 -10.63
N ILE A 94 5.11 -16.81 -9.73
CA ILE A 94 3.76 -16.92 -9.17
C ILE A 94 2.82 -16.19 -10.11
N VAL A 95 1.84 -16.92 -10.64
CA VAL A 95 0.83 -16.41 -11.59
C VAL A 95 -0.58 -16.71 -11.08
N ARG A 96 -1.56 -16.03 -11.65
CA ARG A 96 -2.98 -16.21 -11.32
C ARG A 96 -3.75 -16.69 -12.55
N PRO A 97 -3.78 -18.00 -12.79
CA PRO A 97 -4.42 -18.53 -13.99
C PRO A 97 -5.93 -18.58 -13.90
N LYS A 98 -6.52 -18.44 -12.71
CA LYS A 98 -7.96 -18.51 -12.48
C LYS A 98 -8.52 -17.21 -11.90
N ASN A 99 -9.78 -16.89 -12.24
CA ASN A 99 -10.51 -15.76 -11.69
C ASN A 99 -11.09 -16.07 -10.31
N GLU A 100 -10.25 -16.54 -9.41
CA GLU A 100 -10.58 -16.87 -8.01
C GLU A 100 -9.40 -16.52 -7.09
N GLU A 101 -9.60 -16.64 -5.77
CA GLU A 101 -8.54 -16.47 -4.79
C GLU A 101 -7.56 -17.66 -4.80
N SER A 102 -6.81 -17.78 -5.89
CA SER A 102 -5.83 -18.84 -6.11
C SER A 102 -4.60 -18.31 -6.84
N ALA A 103 -3.51 -19.05 -6.76
CA ALA A 103 -2.31 -18.84 -7.54
C ALA A 103 -1.76 -20.18 -8.04
N ALA A 104 -0.82 -20.13 -8.97
CA ALA A 104 -0.08 -21.29 -9.45
C ALA A 104 1.39 -20.91 -9.66
N ILE A 105 2.25 -21.93 -9.68
CA ILE A 105 3.65 -21.77 -10.05
C ILE A 105 3.80 -22.09 -11.53
N PHE A 106 4.28 -21.12 -12.30
CA PHE A 106 4.65 -21.30 -13.70
C PHE A 106 6.17 -21.44 -13.81
N ASN A 107 6.62 -22.64 -14.17
CA ASN A 107 8.03 -22.87 -14.46
C ASN A 107 8.36 -22.29 -15.83
N TYR A 108 9.12 -21.21 -15.85
CA TYR A 108 9.41 -20.49 -17.09
C TYR A 108 10.31 -21.33 -18.03
N GLU A 109 11.27 -22.10 -17.51
CA GLU A 109 12.18 -22.88 -18.36
C GLU A 109 11.45 -23.97 -19.12
N THR A 110 10.61 -24.73 -18.44
CA THR A 110 9.90 -25.87 -19.04
C THR A 110 8.58 -25.48 -19.71
N GLY A 111 8.04 -24.28 -19.40
CA GLY A 111 6.72 -23.85 -19.83
C GLY A 111 5.56 -24.56 -19.12
N VAL A 112 5.82 -25.23 -18.01
CA VAL A 112 4.81 -26.00 -17.27
C VAL A 112 4.13 -25.11 -16.23
N LEU A 113 2.79 -25.04 -16.32
CA LEU A 113 1.94 -24.46 -15.28
C LEU A 113 1.58 -25.57 -14.27
N GLY A 114 1.92 -25.35 -13.01
CA GLY A 114 1.58 -26.25 -11.90
C GLY A 114 0.09 -26.15 -11.51
N SER A 115 -0.31 -27.03 -10.58
CA SER A 115 -1.66 -26.99 -10.01
C SER A 115 -1.88 -25.67 -9.25
N THR A 116 -3.11 -25.20 -9.25
CA THR A 116 -3.52 -24.04 -8.45
C THR A 116 -3.58 -24.39 -6.97
N PHE A 117 -3.26 -23.43 -6.13
CA PHE A 117 -3.40 -23.52 -4.66
C PHE A 117 -4.16 -22.27 -4.16
N PRO A 118 -4.96 -22.42 -3.07
CA PRO A 118 -5.73 -21.32 -2.52
C PRO A 118 -4.81 -20.29 -1.88
N ILE A 119 -5.08 -19.00 -2.17
CA ILE A 119 -4.40 -17.87 -1.56
C ILE A 119 -5.33 -16.66 -1.59
N LYS A 120 -5.53 -16.00 -0.45
CA LYS A 120 -6.34 -14.77 -0.41
C LYS A 120 -5.72 -13.68 -1.26
N GLY A 121 -6.57 -12.86 -1.86
CA GLY A 121 -6.16 -11.82 -2.77
C GLY A 121 -6.24 -12.28 -4.24
N LYS A 122 -6.38 -11.34 -5.17
CA LYS A 122 -6.75 -11.68 -6.56
C LYS A 122 -5.69 -11.41 -7.62
N ALA A 123 -4.96 -10.31 -7.52
CA ALA A 123 -4.15 -9.91 -8.67
C ALA A 123 -2.77 -9.38 -8.31
N LYS A 124 -2.72 -8.33 -7.52
CA LYS A 124 -1.50 -7.60 -7.21
C LYS A 124 -0.71 -8.32 -6.15
N SER A 125 0.55 -8.62 -6.43
CA SER A 125 1.43 -9.30 -5.49
C SER A 125 2.88 -8.92 -5.71
N ASP A 126 3.71 -9.01 -4.66
CA ASP A 126 5.15 -8.87 -4.73
C ASP A 126 5.84 -9.62 -3.58
N VAL A 127 7.15 -9.73 -3.64
CA VAL A 127 7.97 -10.44 -2.66
C VAL A 127 9.16 -9.59 -2.23
N ASP A 128 9.44 -9.60 -0.93
CA ASP A 128 10.66 -9.03 -0.35
C ASP A 128 11.12 -9.88 0.84
N GLY A 129 12.34 -10.38 0.77
CA GLY A 129 12.90 -11.25 1.80
C GLY A 129 12.04 -12.48 2.06
N ASP A 130 11.54 -12.60 3.30
CA ASP A 130 10.77 -13.75 3.77
C ASP A 130 9.26 -13.64 3.53
N TYR A 131 8.80 -12.55 2.91
CA TYR A 131 7.37 -12.24 2.79
C TYR A 131 6.89 -12.13 1.35
N PHE A 132 5.76 -12.77 1.09
CA PHE A 132 4.95 -12.56 -0.10
C PHE A 132 3.70 -11.76 0.29
N VAL A 133 3.41 -10.72 -0.46
CA VAL A 133 2.28 -9.81 -0.19
C VAL A 133 1.32 -9.81 -1.36
N THR A 134 0.02 -9.83 -1.09
CA THR A 134 -1.03 -9.74 -2.11
C THR A 134 -2.21 -8.91 -1.63
N SER A 135 -3.12 -8.54 -2.52
CA SER A 135 -4.30 -7.70 -2.22
C SER A 135 -5.61 -8.32 -2.64
N ASP A 136 -6.70 -7.83 -2.06
CA ASP A 136 -8.06 -8.35 -2.25
C ASP A 136 -8.72 -7.98 -3.59
N VAL A 137 -8.30 -6.89 -4.24
CA VAL A 137 -8.94 -6.38 -5.46
C VAL A 137 -7.93 -6.04 -6.54
N TRP A 138 -8.40 -6.14 -7.78
CA TRP A 138 -7.63 -5.81 -8.98
C TRP A 138 -8.15 -4.56 -9.72
N THR A 139 -9.41 -4.13 -9.53
CA THR A 139 -10.01 -3.01 -10.28
C THR A 139 -10.21 -1.74 -9.49
N ASP A 140 -10.21 -1.83 -8.14
CA ASP A 140 -10.56 -0.73 -7.26
C ASP A 140 -9.45 -0.39 -6.28
N THR A 141 -9.78 0.46 -5.33
CA THR A 141 -8.90 0.74 -4.19
C THR A 141 -8.76 -0.51 -3.32
N ILE A 142 -7.53 -0.92 -3.07
CA ILE A 142 -7.21 -2.04 -2.17
C ILE A 142 -7.80 -1.77 -0.78
N LYS A 143 -8.56 -2.74 -0.24
CA LYS A 143 -9.13 -2.71 1.12
C LYS A 143 -8.36 -3.57 2.09
N ASN A 144 -7.83 -4.70 1.61
CA ASN A 144 -7.08 -5.64 2.41
C ASN A 144 -5.79 -6.02 1.70
N ILE A 145 -4.72 -6.10 2.48
CA ILE A 145 -3.43 -6.65 2.07
C ILE A 145 -3.18 -7.89 2.92
N TYR A 146 -2.73 -8.95 2.30
CA TYR A 146 -2.42 -10.23 2.94
C TYR A 146 -0.93 -10.50 2.85
N ILE A 147 -0.31 -10.88 3.96
CA ILE A 147 1.12 -11.15 4.07
C ILE A 147 1.31 -12.64 4.41
N TYR A 148 2.08 -13.33 3.59
CA TYR A 148 2.40 -14.76 3.73
C TYR A 148 3.89 -14.95 3.90
N THR A 149 4.30 -16.10 4.48
CA THR A 149 5.70 -16.50 4.39
C THR A 149 6.04 -16.91 2.96
N TRP A 150 7.15 -16.40 2.43
CA TRP A 150 7.54 -16.65 1.04
C TRP A 150 7.79 -18.16 0.77
N GLU A 151 8.47 -18.85 1.69
CA GLU A 151 8.72 -20.28 1.56
C GLU A 151 7.44 -21.10 1.41
N SER A 152 6.39 -20.77 2.16
CA SER A 152 5.11 -21.46 2.05
C SER A 152 4.40 -21.25 0.70
N VAL A 153 4.53 -20.05 0.12
CA VAL A 153 3.98 -19.77 -1.21
C VAL A 153 4.73 -20.52 -2.30
N LYS A 154 6.07 -20.57 -2.23
CA LYS A 154 6.92 -21.35 -3.14
C LYS A 154 6.62 -22.86 -3.06
N ALA A 155 6.21 -23.33 -1.91
CA ALA A 155 5.80 -24.72 -1.70
C ALA A 155 4.35 -25.01 -2.16
N GLY A 156 3.58 -24.01 -2.59
CA GLY A 156 2.17 -24.15 -2.95
C GLY A 156 1.23 -24.38 -1.74
N ASN A 157 1.68 -24.06 -0.54
CA ASN A 157 0.90 -24.22 0.70
C ASN A 157 0.99 -22.93 1.55
N PRO A 158 0.34 -21.83 1.15
CA PRO A 158 0.52 -20.51 1.73
C PRO A 158 0.16 -20.42 3.20
N VAL A 159 1.07 -19.91 4.03
CA VAL A 159 0.84 -19.65 5.46
C VAL A 159 0.69 -18.14 5.64
N LEU A 160 -0.53 -17.70 6.00
CA LEU A 160 -0.85 -16.31 6.28
C LEU A 160 -0.21 -15.87 7.60
N VAL A 161 0.60 -14.82 7.55
CA VAL A 161 1.28 -14.23 8.71
C VAL A 161 0.47 -13.06 9.27
N ASN A 162 -0.04 -12.20 8.38
CA ASN A 162 -0.76 -10.99 8.77
C ASN A 162 -1.75 -10.57 7.69
N SER A 163 -2.73 -9.74 8.09
CA SER A 163 -3.61 -9.03 7.17
C SER A 163 -3.79 -7.58 7.62
N ILE A 164 -3.75 -6.66 6.64
CA ILE A 164 -3.81 -5.21 6.88
C ILE A 164 -5.08 -4.69 6.22
N ARG A 165 -5.89 -3.96 6.97
CA ARG A 165 -7.01 -3.20 6.42
C ARG A 165 -6.55 -1.78 6.09
N THR A 166 -6.69 -1.39 4.83
CA THR A 166 -6.24 -0.08 4.35
C THR A 166 -7.32 1.01 4.47
N ASP A 167 -8.57 0.65 4.65
CA ASP A 167 -9.72 1.56 4.73
C ASP A 167 -9.82 2.32 6.07
N ASN A 168 -9.07 1.88 7.08
CA ASN A 168 -9.08 2.50 8.42
C ASN A 168 -8.34 3.85 8.49
N TYR A 169 -7.57 4.21 7.47
CA TYR A 169 -6.64 5.36 7.53
C TYR A 169 -6.92 6.45 6.50
N GLY A 170 -8.10 6.44 5.88
CA GLY A 170 -8.35 7.27 4.70
C GLY A 170 -7.43 6.85 3.54
N ARG A 171 -7.91 6.89 2.34
CA ARG A 171 -7.15 6.42 1.16
C ARG A 171 -7.14 7.50 0.11
N LEU A 172 -6.10 7.45 -0.69
CA LEU A 172 -6.15 8.12 -1.98
C LEU A 172 -7.31 7.51 -2.78
N THR A 173 -8.10 8.35 -3.43
CA THR A 173 -9.26 7.92 -4.22
C THR A 173 -8.88 7.33 -5.57
N GLU A 174 -7.59 7.37 -5.91
CA GLU A 174 -7.07 6.85 -7.17
C GLU A 174 -7.10 5.31 -7.19
N LYS A 175 -7.43 4.77 -8.35
CA LYS A 175 -7.45 3.33 -8.59
C LYS A 175 -6.08 2.71 -8.31
N SER A 176 -6.05 1.62 -7.54
CA SER A 176 -4.82 0.88 -7.28
C SER A 176 -4.42 0.07 -8.50
N GLN A 177 -3.14 0.13 -8.90
CA GLN A 177 -2.61 -0.52 -10.10
C GLN A 177 -1.56 -1.58 -9.79
N GLY A 178 -0.90 -1.52 -8.64
CA GLY A 178 0.09 -2.52 -8.25
C GLY A 178 0.46 -2.47 -6.78
N ILE A 179 1.20 -3.49 -6.36
CA ILE A 179 1.88 -3.56 -5.07
C ILE A 179 3.36 -3.82 -5.33
N VAL A 180 4.21 -3.14 -4.59
CA VAL A 180 5.64 -3.46 -4.48
C VAL A 180 6.02 -3.53 -3.02
N VAL A 181 6.83 -4.50 -2.65
CA VAL A 181 7.37 -4.63 -1.29
C VAL A 181 8.86 -4.38 -1.31
N ASN A 182 9.34 -3.51 -0.43
CA ASN A 182 10.76 -3.19 -0.35
C ASN A 182 11.15 -2.80 1.07
N ASN A 183 12.14 -3.47 1.65
CA ASN A 183 12.69 -3.18 2.98
C ASN A 183 11.63 -3.08 4.10
N GLY A 184 10.63 -3.95 4.09
CA GLY A 184 9.56 -3.98 5.09
C GLY A 184 8.47 -2.92 4.90
N TYR A 185 8.45 -2.24 3.75
CA TYR A 185 7.39 -1.33 3.35
C TYR A 185 6.61 -1.88 2.16
N ILE A 186 5.32 -1.60 2.15
CA ILE A 186 4.38 -1.99 1.11
C ILE A 186 3.96 -0.74 0.37
N PHE A 187 4.34 -0.64 -0.90
CA PHE A 187 4.03 0.47 -1.79
C PHE A 187 2.85 0.08 -2.67
N ILE A 188 1.73 0.76 -2.52
CA ILE A 188 0.57 0.63 -3.40
C ILE A 188 0.70 1.70 -4.47
N THR A 189 0.90 1.28 -5.71
CA THR A 189 0.91 2.20 -6.86
C THR A 189 -0.51 2.50 -7.29
N GLN A 190 -0.78 3.74 -7.63
CA GLN A 190 -2.12 4.24 -7.92
C GLN A 190 -2.11 5.21 -9.11
N GLY A 191 -3.28 5.38 -9.71
CA GLY A 191 -3.49 6.26 -10.86
C GLY A 191 -3.58 5.49 -12.17
N ALA A 192 -4.73 5.63 -12.84
CA ALA A 192 -5.00 5.06 -14.15
C ALA A 192 -5.43 6.16 -15.11
N GLN A 193 -4.96 6.08 -16.34
CA GLN A 193 -5.32 6.98 -17.44
C GLN A 193 -5.21 8.47 -17.09
N LYS A 194 -6.33 9.15 -16.85
CA LYS A 194 -6.38 10.57 -16.51
C LYS A 194 -6.17 10.87 -15.02
N GLY A 195 -6.06 9.81 -14.21
CA GLY A 195 -5.80 9.92 -12.78
C GLY A 195 -4.42 10.50 -12.47
N LYS A 196 -4.19 10.78 -11.22
CA LYS A 196 -2.91 11.28 -10.73
C LYS A 196 -2.00 10.12 -10.35
N PRO A 197 -0.76 10.05 -10.85
CA PRO A 197 0.19 9.04 -10.43
C PRO A 197 0.50 9.22 -8.94
N ALA A 198 0.22 8.19 -8.15
CA ALA A 198 0.34 8.25 -6.70
C ALA A 198 0.93 6.95 -6.14
N ILE A 199 1.52 7.04 -4.96
CA ILE A 199 1.99 5.90 -4.19
C ILE A 199 1.55 6.07 -2.74
N THR A 200 0.91 5.04 -2.19
CA THR A 200 0.58 4.95 -0.76
C THR A 200 1.47 3.90 -0.12
N VAL A 201 2.08 4.23 1.01
CA VAL A 201 3.06 3.39 1.69
C VAL A 201 2.55 2.94 3.05
N TYR A 202 2.54 1.63 3.27
CA TYR A 202 2.28 1.00 4.56
C TYR A 202 3.54 0.28 5.05
N ASN A 203 3.68 0.12 6.36
CA ASN A 203 4.63 -0.85 6.91
C ASN A 203 3.94 -2.22 7.08
N THR A 204 4.72 -3.26 7.34
CA THR A 204 4.19 -4.62 7.53
C THR A 204 3.35 -4.80 8.79
N ALA A 205 3.38 -3.84 9.72
CA ALA A 205 2.47 -3.78 10.87
C ALA A 205 1.09 -3.18 10.53
N GLY A 206 0.90 -2.69 9.28
CA GLY A 206 -0.36 -2.13 8.82
C GLY A 206 -0.55 -0.65 9.08
N GLN A 207 0.50 0.04 9.48
CA GLN A 207 0.44 1.49 9.67
C GLN A 207 0.65 2.20 8.34
N LEU A 208 -0.19 3.18 8.04
CA LEU A 208 0.05 4.11 6.94
C LEU A 208 1.27 4.96 7.27
N VAL A 209 2.27 4.90 6.40
CA VAL A 209 3.52 5.65 6.57
C VAL A 209 3.44 6.99 5.84
N ASN A 210 3.03 6.96 4.57
CA ASN A 210 2.88 8.17 3.75
C ASN A 210 2.07 7.93 2.48
N SER A 211 1.71 9.01 1.80
CA SER A 211 1.10 9.01 0.48
C SER A 211 1.68 10.14 -0.36
N PHE A 212 2.01 9.85 -1.61
CA PHE A 212 2.64 10.77 -2.54
C PHE A 212 1.82 10.86 -3.82
N ILE A 213 1.60 12.07 -4.30
CA ILE A 213 1.04 12.33 -5.61
C ILE A 213 2.13 13.04 -6.42
N TYR A 214 2.61 12.41 -7.47
CA TYR A 214 3.62 13.00 -8.33
C TYR A 214 3.02 13.99 -9.32
N THR A 215 3.74 15.06 -9.59
CA THR A 215 3.40 15.94 -10.69
C THR A 215 3.75 15.26 -12.01
N LYS A 216 2.84 15.32 -12.98
CA LYS A 216 3.09 14.80 -14.34
C LYS A 216 4.35 15.46 -14.95
N SER A 217 4.58 16.74 -14.62
CA SER A 217 5.76 17.48 -15.04
C SER A 217 7.06 16.87 -14.53
N SER A 218 7.13 16.46 -13.25
CA SER A 218 8.36 15.86 -12.71
C SER A 218 8.64 14.49 -13.30
N LEU A 219 7.61 13.69 -13.57
CA LEU A 219 7.76 12.39 -14.25
C LEU A 219 8.26 12.57 -15.68
N ALA A 220 7.69 13.52 -16.43
CA ALA A 220 8.16 13.83 -17.79
C ALA A 220 9.60 14.36 -17.80
N LYS A 221 9.97 15.18 -16.83
CA LYS A 221 11.34 15.67 -16.66
C LYS A 221 12.34 14.50 -16.47
N THR A 222 11.92 13.50 -15.68
CA THR A 222 12.72 12.28 -15.48
C THR A 222 12.85 11.48 -16.77
N VAL A 223 11.78 11.34 -17.55
CA VAL A 223 11.85 10.70 -18.87
C VAL A 223 12.75 11.47 -19.81
N ASN A 224 12.58 12.79 -19.91
CA ASN A 224 13.35 13.64 -20.82
C ASN A 224 14.83 13.77 -20.42
N SER A 225 15.19 13.47 -19.17
CA SER A 225 16.61 13.42 -18.76
C SER A 225 17.38 12.31 -19.46
N LYS A 226 16.71 11.17 -19.74
CA LYS A 226 17.29 10.04 -20.48
C LYS A 226 16.98 10.07 -21.97
N PHE A 227 15.77 10.53 -22.33
CA PHE A 227 15.28 10.59 -23.70
C PHE A 227 14.85 12.04 -24.04
N PRO A 228 15.80 12.92 -24.40
CA PRO A 228 15.52 14.34 -24.61
C PRO A 228 14.39 14.59 -25.63
N GLY A 229 13.39 15.40 -25.23
CA GLY A 229 12.26 15.75 -26.09
C GLY A 229 11.21 14.65 -26.28
N ARG A 230 11.28 13.53 -25.55
CA ARG A 230 10.33 12.43 -25.67
C ARG A 230 8.92 12.81 -25.21
N LEU A 231 8.82 13.60 -24.16
CA LEU A 231 7.56 14.10 -23.60
C LEU A 231 7.59 15.64 -23.55
N PRO A 232 7.40 16.33 -24.68
CA PRO A 232 7.52 17.79 -24.75
C PRO A 232 6.40 18.53 -24.00
N ASP A 233 5.18 17.94 -23.95
CA ASP A 233 4.03 18.49 -23.23
C ASP A 233 3.59 17.53 -22.12
N ALA A 234 4.24 17.69 -20.98
CA ALA A 234 4.07 16.78 -19.85
C ALA A 234 2.66 16.72 -19.23
N VAL A 235 1.80 17.69 -19.52
CA VAL A 235 0.52 17.84 -18.81
C VAL A 235 -0.60 17.06 -19.50
N ASN A 236 -0.49 16.84 -20.80
CA ASN A 236 -1.56 16.28 -21.64
C ASN A 236 -1.46 14.77 -21.85
N TYR A 237 -0.42 14.11 -21.35
CA TYR A 237 -0.30 12.67 -21.46
C TYR A 237 -1.11 11.93 -20.39
N ASP A 238 -1.65 10.78 -20.78
CA ASP A 238 -2.19 9.81 -19.84
C ASP A 238 -1.04 9.09 -19.11
N TYR A 239 -1.18 8.91 -17.80
CA TYR A 239 -0.22 8.24 -16.93
C TYR A 239 -0.92 7.09 -16.23
N GLU A 240 -0.32 5.90 -16.29
CA GLU A 240 -0.83 4.70 -15.63
C GLU A 240 0.31 3.95 -14.95
N ASN A 241 0.17 3.67 -13.66
CA ASN A 241 1.09 2.80 -12.95
C ASN A 241 0.72 1.33 -13.20
N GLU A 242 1.67 0.48 -13.55
CA GLU A 242 1.46 -0.94 -13.82
C GLU A 242 2.26 -1.84 -12.87
N GLY A 243 2.26 -1.47 -11.59
CA GLY A 243 3.01 -2.19 -10.58
C GLY A 243 4.51 -1.94 -10.68
N GLY A 244 5.28 -2.88 -10.17
CA GLY A 244 6.74 -2.79 -10.12
C GLY A 244 7.37 -3.95 -9.37
N CYS A 245 8.63 -3.79 -9.02
CA CYS A 245 9.43 -4.78 -8.30
C CYS A 245 10.65 -4.12 -7.65
N ASN A 246 11.46 -4.92 -6.96
CA ASN A 246 12.76 -4.51 -6.48
C ASN A 246 13.82 -4.62 -7.60
N TYR A 247 14.69 -3.63 -7.71
CA TYR A 247 15.87 -3.65 -8.55
C TYR A 247 17.07 -3.05 -7.81
N LYS A 248 18.09 -3.83 -7.57
CA LYS A 248 19.30 -3.44 -6.79
C LYS A 248 18.96 -2.82 -5.43
N GLY A 249 17.98 -3.44 -4.74
CA GLY A 249 17.48 -2.96 -3.45
C GLY A 249 16.69 -1.65 -3.51
N ARG A 250 16.29 -1.19 -4.71
CA ARG A 250 15.52 0.04 -4.94
C ARG A 250 14.12 -0.28 -5.44
N LEU A 251 13.17 0.58 -5.13
CA LEU A 251 11.83 0.54 -5.68
C LEU A 251 11.88 0.81 -7.19
N SER A 252 11.40 -0.12 -7.98
CA SER A 252 11.27 0.03 -9.42
C SER A 252 9.80 -0.04 -9.82
N LEU A 253 9.33 0.94 -10.60
CA LEU A 253 7.94 1.06 -11.03
C LEU A 253 7.83 1.08 -12.54
N ALA A 254 6.87 0.34 -13.08
CA ALA A 254 6.46 0.43 -14.47
C ALA A 254 5.39 1.50 -14.60
N GLN A 255 5.65 2.50 -15.42
CA GLN A 255 4.67 3.55 -15.74
C GLN A 255 4.42 3.61 -17.25
N ILE A 256 3.16 3.53 -17.64
CA ILE A 256 2.75 3.75 -19.01
C ILE A 256 2.50 5.24 -19.19
N ILE A 257 3.19 5.83 -20.16
CA ILE A 257 3.02 7.23 -20.54
C ILE A 257 2.93 7.29 -22.06
N ASP A 258 1.83 7.80 -22.59
CA ASP A 258 1.60 7.93 -24.04
C ASP A 258 1.85 6.63 -24.84
N GLY A 259 1.38 5.49 -24.29
CA GLY A 259 1.49 4.17 -24.97
C GLY A 259 2.87 3.53 -24.92
N GLU A 260 3.79 4.08 -24.14
CA GLU A 260 5.11 3.53 -23.86
C GLU A 260 5.27 3.23 -22.36
N CYS A 261 5.84 2.09 -22.05
CA CYS A 261 6.19 1.73 -20.68
C CYS A 261 7.58 2.21 -20.36
N PHE A 262 7.72 2.97 -19.30
CA PHE A 262 8.97 3.43 -18.73
C PHE A 262 9.22 2.74 -17.39
N ILE A 263 10.40 2.17 -17.20
CA ILE A 263 10.80 1.60 -15.92
C ILE A 263 11.54 2.66 -15.12
N PHE A 264 10.86 3.20 -14.10
CA PHE A 264 11.41 4.15 -13.14
C PHE A 264 12.12 3.39 -12.03
N VAL A 265 13.35 3.74 -11.74
CA VAL A 265 14.11 3.26 -10.58
C VAL A 265 14.23 4.41 -9.60
N HIS A 266 13.51 4.29 -8.47
CA HIS A 266 13.43 5.32 -7.46
C HIS A 266 14.68 5.35 -6.55
N ASN A 267 14.90 6.50 -5.91
CA ASN A 267 16.04 6.73 -5.02
C ASN A 267 17.39 6.45 -5.69
N SER A 268 17.51 6.84 -6.95
CA SER A 268 18.78 6.75 -7.68
C SER A 268 19.72 7.90 -7.31
N PRO A 269 21.02 7.64 -7.05
CA PRO A 269 22.00 8.70 -6.79
C PRO A 269 22.10 9.73 -7.92
N ASN A 270 21.85 9.29 -9.15
CA ASN A 270 21.89 10.12 -10.36
C ASN A 270 20.48 10.50 -10.84
N GLY A 271 19.45 10.22 -10.03
CA GLY A 271 18.05 10.45 -10.40
C GLY A 271 17.68 11.93 -10.38
N VAL A 272 16.68 12.28 -11.17
CA VAL A 272 16.05 13.58 -11.14
C VAL A 272 15.14 13.65 -9.91
N ALA A 273 15.18 14.77 -9.18
CA ALA A 273 14.29 15.01 -8.06
C ALA A 273 12.83 14.97 -8.53
N LEU A 274 12.00 14.20 -7.82
CA LEU A 274 10.56 14.11 -8.06
C LEU A 274 9.84 15.14 -7.19
N GLU A 275 9.06 15.96 -7.85
CA GLU A 275 8.16 16.88 -7.20
C GLU A 275 6.84 16.17 -6.89
N THR A 276 6.37 16.31 -5.66
CA THR A 276 5.06 15.83 -5.26
C THR A 276 4.12 17.02 -5.11
N GLU A 277 2.90 16.87 -5.60
CA GLU A 277 1.84 17.77 -5.15
C GLU A 277 1.70 17.57 -3.64
N ILE A 278 1.60 18.66 -2.87
CA ILE A 278 1.17 18.57 -1.47
C ILE A 278 -0.19 17.87 -1.52
N PRO A 279 -0.34 16.69 -0.94
CA PRO A 279 -1.58 15.96 -1.07
C PRO A 279 -2.70 16.84 -0.51
N ILE A 280 -3.62 17.25 -1.37
CA ILE A 280 -4.89 17.89 -0.99
C ILE A 280 -5.68 16.91 -0.10
N TYR A 281 -5.39 15.64 -0.20
CA TYR A 281 -5.94 14.58 0.61
C TYR A 281 -5.18 14.50 1.94
N LYS A 282 -5.63 15.28 2.90
CA LYS A 282 -5.34 14.99 4.30
C LYS A 282 -5.88 13.58 4.53
N VAL A 283 -5.03 12.69 5.03
CA VAL A 283 -5.53 11.43 5.60
C VAL A 283 -6.63 11.82 6.56
N ASP A 284 -7.86 11.45 6.24
CA ASP A 284 -9.02 11.73 7.06
C ASP A 284 -9.75 10.41 7.25
N THR A 285 -9.62 9.85 8.46
CA THR A 285 -10.27 8.58 8.77
C THR A 285 -11.78 8.71 8.91
N GLY A 286 -12.32 9.94 8.89
CA GLY A 286 -13.62 10.18 9.49
C GLY A 286 -13.59 9.86 10.99
N TYR A 287 -14.72 9.99 11.65
CA TYR A 287 -14.86 9.60 13.05
C TYR A 287 -15.03 8.08 13.19
N LEU A 288 -14.11 7.45 13.92
CA LEU A 288 -14.17 6.04 14.31
C LEU A 288 -14.70 5.91 15.72
N ASN A 289 -15.45 4.84 15.97
CA ASN A 289 -15.94 4.52 17.31
C ASN A 289 -14.79 4.09 18.22
N VAL A 290 -14.89 4.47 19.48
CA VAL A 290 -13.98 4.10 20.55
C VAL A 290 -14.66 3.09 21.45
N THR A 291 -13.94 2.04 21.84
CA THR A 291 -14.45 1.03 22.77
C THR A 291 -14.44 1.56 24.21
N LEU A 292 -15.55 1.42 24.89
CA LEU A 292 -15.68 1.76 26.31
C LEU A 292 -15.24 0.59 27.18
N LEU A 293 -14.46 0.86 28.21
CA LEU A 293 -13.92 -0.14 29.12
C LEU A 293 -14.39 0.10 30.57
N ASN A 294 -14.28 -0.94 31.40
CA ASN A 294 -14.45 -0.88 32.86
C ASN A 294 -15.76 -0.23 33.32
N GLY A 295 -16.86 -0.50 32.57
CA GLY A 295 -18.22 -0.11 32.94
C GLY A 295 -18.53 1.38 32.78
N CYS A 296 -17.63 2.18 32.22
CA CYS A 296 -17.97 3.55 31.86
C CYS A 296 -19.04 3.58 30.76
N LYS A 297 -19.76 4.68 30.66
CA LYS A 297 -20.84 4.89 29.69
C LYS A 297 -20.65 6.23 29.00
N THR A 298 -21.20 6.38 27.82
CA THR A 298 -21.35 7.70 27.19
C THR A 298 -22.26 8.57 28.05
N TYR A 299 -22.01 9.86 28.05
CA TYR A 299 -22.93 10.77 28.78
C TYR A 299 -24.24 10.95 28.02
N GLY A 300 -24.20 11.11 26.72
CA GLY A 300 -25.38 11.25 25.86
C GLY A 300 -25.08 10.84 24.42
N ALA A 301 -26.11 10.83 23.58
CA ALA A 301 -25.98 10.46 22.16
C ALA A 301 -25.02 11.38 21.39
N ASP A 302 -24.99 12.66 21.73
CA ASP A 302 -24.17 13.66 21.06
C ASP A 302 -22.72 13.72 21.56
N THR A 303 -22.41 12.98 22.65
CA THR A 303 -21.10 12.98 23.30
C THR A 303 -20.41 11.62 23.25
N VAL A 304 -20.83 10.77 22.33
CA VAL A 304 -20.20 9.46 22.14
C VAL A 304 -18.71 9.64 21.82
N PRO A 305 -17.81 8.98 22.57
CA PRO A 305 -16.38 9.03 22.30
C PRO A 305 -16.04 8.62 20.86
N ARG A 306 -15.35 9.47 20.15
CA ARG A 306 -14.95 9.26 18.75
C ARG A 306 -13.51 9.74 18.54
N ILE A 307 -12.81 9.04 17.67
CA ILE A 307 -11.44 9.39 17.27
C ILE A 307 -11.39 9.61 15.76
N ARG A 308 -10.60 10.60 15.33
CA ARG A 308 -10.39 10.92 13.92
C ARG A 308 -8.93 11.30 13.71
N ARG A 309 -8.38 10.91 12.58
CA ARG A 309 -7.08 11.41 12.10
C ARG A 309 -7.29 12.30 10.89
N ILE A 310 -6.63 13.46 10.89
CA ILE A 310 -6.55 14.36 9.75
C ILE A 310 -5.09 14.69 9.51
N GLY A 311 -4.50 14.16 8.45
CA GLY A 311 -3.06 14.24 8.20
C GLY A 311 -2.28 13.54 9.32
N ASN A 312 -1.39 14.26 9.99
CA ASN A 312 -0.65 13.76 11.15
C ASN A 312 -1.33 14.13 12.49
N LEU A 313 -2.45 14.82 12.46
CA LEU A 313 -3.17 15.20 13.66
C LEU A 313 -4.24 14.16 13.98
N VAL A 314 -4.22 13.65 15.20
CA VAL A 314 -5.28 12.82 15.76
C VAL A 314 -6.10 13.65 16.73
N GLU A 315 -7.42 13.55 16.61
CA GLU A 315 -8.41 14.14 17.51
C GLU A 315 -9.19 13.01 18.17
N LEU A 316 -9.29 13.05 19.50
CA LEU A 316 -10.16 12.18 20.30
C LEU A 316 -11.06 13.05 21.15
N ASN A 317 -12.37 12.94 20.94
CA ASN A 317 -13.35 13.75 21.67
C ASN A 317 -14.52 12.91 22.18
N GLY A 318 -15.22 13.46 23.17
CA GLY A 318 -16.42 12.83 23.76
C GLY A 318 -16.63 13.20 25.22
N ALA A 319 -17.55 12.45 25.86
CA ALA A 319 -17.74 12.55 27.30
C ALA A 319 -18.12 11.19 27.90
N LEU A 320 -17.57 10.91 29.07
CA LEU A 320 -17.86 9.71 29.85
C LEU A 320 -18.62 10.04 31.11
N ARG A 321 -19.40 9.08 31.58
CA ARG A 321 -19.95 9.02 32.92
C ARG A 321 -19.68 7.66 33.56
N ASN A 322 -19.98 7.50 34.81
CA ASN A 322 -19.74 6.25 35.52
C ASN A 322 -18.24 5.90 35.64
N VAL A 323 -17.41 6.92 35.84
CA VAL A 323 -16.00 6.80 36.11
C VAL A 323 -15.83 6.60 37.63
N SER A 324 -15.46 5.39 38.05
CA SER A 324 -15.46 5.02 39.47
C SER A 324 -14.06 4.94 40.08
N ASN A 325 -13.03 4.69 39.28
CA ASN A 325 -11.69 4.44 39.77
C ASN A 325 -10.63 5.25 39.03
N LEU A 326 -9.63 5.73 39.75
CA LEU A 326 -8.46 6.37 39.17
C LEU A 326 -7.45 5.32 38.67
N ASN A 327 -6.59 5.72 37.77
CA ASN A 327 -5.62 4.86 37.10
C ASN A 327 -6.21 3.68 36.35
N THR A 328 -7.51 3.74 36.07
CA THR A 328 -8.25 2.73 35.29
C THR A 328 -8.40 3.20 33.86
N GLU A 329 -8.24 2.29 32.91
CA GLU A 329 -8.40 2.54 31.49
C GLU A 329 -9.91 2.54 31.13
N TYR A 330 -10.37 3.61 30.51
CA TYR A 330 -11.78 3.80 30.18
C TYR A 330 -12.10 3.77 28.71
N LEU A 331 -11.08 3.99 27.85
CA LEU A 331 -11.24 3.98 26.41
C LEU A 331 -10.14 3.13 25.76
N GLU A 332 -10.51 2.49 24.64
CA GLU A 332 -9.57 1.82 23.76
C GLU A 332 -9.89 2.18 22.29
N PHE A 333 -8.85 2.52 21.53
CA PHE A 333 -8.93 2.88 20.12
C PHE A 333 -7.82 2.20 19.33
N PRO A 334 -7.88 2.17 17.97
CA PRO A 334 -6.87 1.51 17.13
C PRO A 334 -5.45 2.00 17.41
N LYS A 335 -4.51 1.09 17.68
CA LYS A 335 -3.11 1.39 18.01
C LYS A 335 -2.41 2.26 16.97
N GLY A 336 -2.77 2.15 15.69
CA GLY A 336 -2.22 2.98 14.62
C GLY A 336 -2.56 4.48 14.73
N LEU A 337 -3.43 4.86 15.67
CA LEU A 337 -3.75 6.24 16.00
C LEU A 337 -3.17 6.68 17.35
N ALA A 338 -2.44 5.79 18.04
CA ALA A 338 -1.86 6.07 19.35
C ALA A 338 -0.62 6.96 19.22
N PRO A 339 -0.35 7.80 20.25
CA PRO A 339 0.90 8.56 20.30
C PRO A 339 2.09 7.60 20.54
N ASP A 340 3.28 8.04 20.18
CA ASP A 340 4.54 7.30 20.40
C ASP A 340 4.95 7.22 21.89
N ARG A 341 4.39 8.08 22.72
CA ARG A 341 4.65 8.17 24.17
C ARG A 341 3.38 8.53 24.94
N ASN A 342 3.41 8.36 26.26
CA ASN A 342 2.31 8.81 27.12
C ASN A 342 2.13 10.33 27.02
N ILE A 343 0.90 10.74 26.72
CA ILE A 343 0.49 12.15 26.72
C ILE A 343 -0.46 12.38 27.89
N GLN A 344 -0.17 13.40 28.68
CA GLN A 344 -1.04 13.82 29.76
C GLN A 344 -1.73 15.14 29.42
N MET A 345 -3.03 15.21 29.70
CA MET A 345 -3.85 16.38 29.44
C MET A 345 -4.78 16.64 30.60
N VAL A 346 -5.02 17.91 30.87
CA VAL A 346 -5.95 18.35 31.92
C VAL A 346 -7.24 18.80 31.25
N GLN A 347 -8.34 18.28 31.72
CA GLN A 347 -9.70 18.69 31.34
C GLN A 347 -10.52 19.03 32.57
N VAL A 348 -11.64 19.69 32.37
CA VAL A 348 -12.54 20.08 33.46
C VAL A 348 -13.79 19.22 33.41
N THR A 349 -14.18 18.64 34.54
CA THR A 349 -15.45 17.88 34.65
C THR A 349 -16.65 18.81 34.62
N SER A 350 -17.84 18.27 34.43
CA SER A 350 -19.09 19.04 34.49
C SER A 350 -19.33 19.77 35.81
N SER A 351 -18.73 19.27 36.89
CA SER A 351 -18.77 19.90 38.22
C SER A 351 -17.68 20.93 38.47
N GLY A 352 -16.91 21.30 37.41
CA GLY A 352 -15.86 22.34 37.50
C GLY A 352 -14.52 21.87 38.07
N TYR A 353 -14.31 20.58 38.31
CA TYR A 353 -13.09 20.01 38.84
C TYR A 353 -12.10 19.61 37.78
N GLN A 354 -10.82 19.81 38.03
CA GLN A 354 -9.76 19.33 37.13
C GLN A 354 -9.68 17.80 37.13
N CYS A 355 -9.43 17.26 35.94
CA CYS A 355 -9.24 15.84 35.69
C CYS A 355 -8.04 15.64 34.79
N ASN A 356 -7.06 14.85 35.23
CA ASN A 356 -5.86 14.52 34.47
C ASN A 356 -6.08 13.21 33.73
N TRP A 357 -5.99 13.30 32.43
CA TRP A 357 -6.07 12.18 31.52
C TRP A 357 -4.68 11.76 31.02
N GLN A 358 -4.55 10.49 30.67
CA GLN A 358 -3.36 9.97 29.98
C GLN A 358 -3.78 9.14 28.78
N VAL A 359 -3.31 9.54 27.61
CA VAL A 359 -3.36 8.75 26.37
C VAL A 359 -2.06 7.97 26.26
N GLN A 360 -2.17 6.67 26.00
CA GLN A 360 -1.05 5.72 26.05
C GLN A 360 -0.68 5.19 24.64
N PRO A 361 0.58 4.78 24.41
CA PRO A 361 1.02 4.20 23.13
C PRO A 361 0.32 2.88 22.73
N ASN A 362 -0.32 2.21 23.69
CA ASN A 362 -1.08 1.00 23.43
C ASN A 362 -2.50 1.25 22.89
N GLY A 363 -2.89 2.53 22.68
CA GLY A 363 -4.23 2.90 22.23
C GLY A 363 -5.26 2.99 23.35
N ARG A 364 -4.84 3.10 24.59
CA ARG A 364 -5.74 3.20 25.74
C ARG A 364 -5.66 4.56 26.42
N VAL A 365 -6.79 4.95 27.03
CA VAL A 365 -6.90 6.20 27.77
C VAL A 365 -7.39 5.92 29.20
N LYS A 366 -6.69 6.52 30.15
CA LYS A 366 -7.04 6.45 31.56
C LYS A 366 -7.15 7.82 32.19
N ILE A 367 -7.88 7.89 33.31
CA ILE A 367 -7.89 9.02 34.21
C ILE A 367 -6.89 8.73 35.33
N ILE A 368 -5.86 9.57 35.43
CA ILE A 368 -4.79 9.39 36.44
C ILE A 368 -5.23 9.99 37.77
N ASN A 369 -5.79 11.19 37.71
CA ASN A 369 -6.14 11.98 38.89
C ASN A 369 -7.32 12.89 38.59
N THR A 370 -8.16 13.11 39.59
CA THR A 370 -9.22 14.12 39.58
C THR A 370 -9.37 14.73 40.97
N ARG A 371 -9.65 16.01 41.00
CA ARG A 371 -10.05 16.69 42.26
C ARG A 371 -11.55 16.59 42.49
N ASN A 372 -12.30 15.91 41.66
CA ASN A 372 -13.73 15.73 41.84
C ASN A 372 -14.00 14.74 42.98
N PRO A 373 -14.63 15.17 44.08
CA PRO A 373 -15.00 14.29 45.18
C PRO A 373 -16.14 13.33 44.80
N ASN A 374 -16.90 13.64 43.74
CA ASN A 374 -18.05 12.86 43.27
C ASN A 374 -17.66 12.05 42.03
N THR A 375 -17.13 10.87 42.23
CA THR A 375 -16.85 9.91 41.13
C THR A 375 -18.11 9.12 40.72
N GLY A 376 -19.30 9.59 41.03
CA GLY A 376 -20.54 8.90 40.80
C GLY A 376 -21.10 9.00 39.40
N THR A 377 -22.31 8.44 39.24
CA THR A 377 -23.00 8.26 37.96
C THR A 377 -23.44 9.55 37.27
N ASP A 378 -23.50 10.66 38.00
CA ASP A 378 -24.09 11.93 37.53
C ASP A 378 -23.05 12.96 37.09
N THR A 379 -21.78 12.72 37.37
CA THR A 379 -20.69 13.56 36.87
C THR A 379 -20.24 13.07 35.51
N TRP A 380 -20.17 13.97 34.59
CA TRP A 380 -19.58 13.66 33.29
C TRP A 380 -18.20 14.26 33.12
N TYR A 381 -17.41 13.54 32.36
CA TYR A 381 -16.01 13.81 32.10
C TYR A 381 -15.86 14.09 30.60
N PRO A 382 -16.06 15.35 30.17
CA PRO A 382 -15.85 15.73 28.79
C PRO A 382 -14.35 15.74 28.49
N PHE A 383 -13.98 15.46 27.25
CA PHE A 383 -12.60 15.52 26.79
C PHE A 383 -12.52 15.88 25.32
N MET A 384 -11.43 16.57 24.98
CA MET A 384 -11.00 16.81 23.62
C MET A 384 -9.47 16.80 23.62
N PHE A 385 -8.90 15.81 22.97
CA PHE A 385 -7.47 15.58 22.94
C PHE A 385 -6.97 15.66 21.49
N HIS A 386 -5.80 16.25 21.33
CA HIS A 386 -5.10 16.29 20.05
C HIS A 386 -3.65 15.87 20.25
N TRP A 387 -3.13 15.08 19.31
CA TRP A 387 -1.70 14.75 19.22
C TRP A 387 -1.30 14.50 17.78
N SER A 388 -0.01 14.55 17.51
CA SER A 388 0.57 14.18 16.22
C SER A 388 1.11 12.75 16.25
N ILE A 389 0.99 12.04 15.13
CA ILE A 389 1.54 10.70 14.93
C ILE A 389 2.43 10.66 13.70
#